data_42f1d69992b41934de47223efbc2a35f
#
_entry.id   42f1d69992b41934de47223efbc2a35f
#
_cell.length_a   1.000
_cell.length_b   1.000
_cell.length_c   1.000
_cell.angle_alpha   90.00
_cell.angle_beta   90.00
_cell.angle_gamma   90.00
#
_symmetry.space_group_name_H-M   'P 1'
#
loop_
_entity.id
_entity.type
_entity.pdbx_description
1 polymer ?
#
loop_
_entity_poly.entity_id
_entity_poly.type
_entity_poly.pdbx_seq_one_letter_code
_entity_poly.pdbx_strand_id
1 'polypeptide(L)'
;MRAHVVYDSAYGNTKSVAEAVAEVFHSDPIPVTDFRPSDLLAGDLLVLGSPINGWRPTPKVTELLSGLGSGDLAGVKAAAFDTRVRMFIHGDAAKKMAQSLKEHGADIISEPMPFYVRGSEGPLRPGEIEKATRWGQSLLEAAERP
;
A
#
# COMPACT_ATOMS: atom_id res chain seq x y z
N MET A 1 18.04 4.26 -1.21
CA MET A 1 16.66 3.73 -1.35
C MET A 1 15.68 4.86 -1.15
N ARG A 2 14.73 5.02 -2.04
CA ARG A 2 13.60 5.93 -1.86
C ARG A 2 12.34 5.14 -1.61
N ALA A 3 11.50 5.63 -0.71
CA ALA A 3 10.20 5.02 -0.44
C ALA A 3 9.10 5.82 -1.14
N HIS A 4 8.25 5.14 -1.85
CA HIS A 4 7.10 5.70 -2.55
C HIS A 4 5.84 5.10 -1.91
N VAL A 5 5.16 5.89 -1.09
CA VAL A 5 3.91 5.45 -0.45
C VAL A 5 2.76 5.98 -1.28
N VAL A 6 2.11 5.10 -2.02
CA VAL A 6 1.10 5.43 -3.03
C VAL A 6 -0.26 4.91 -2.54
N TYR A 7 -1.29 5.73 -2.65
CA TYR A 7 -2.59 5.37 -2.11
C TYR A 7 -3.73 5.90 -2.97
N ASP A 8 -4.88 5.25 -2.85
CA ASP A 8 -6.17 5.82 -3.21
C ASP A 8 -7.03 5.87 -1.95
N SER A 9 -7.86 6.88 -1.82
CA SER A 9 -8.67 7.07 -0.63
C SER A 9 -9.99 7.74 -0.99
N ALA A 10 -11.10 7.21 -0.47
CA ALA A 10 -12.42 7.79 -0.68
C ALA A 10 -12.82 8.73 0.47
N TYR A 11 -12.52 8.34 1.71
CA TYR A 11 -12.96 9.07 2.91
C TYR A 11 -11.80 9.52 3.81
N GLY A 12 -10.58 9.39 3.34
CA GLY A 12 -9.40 9.84 4.09
C GLY A 12 -8.77 8.79 4.99
N ASN A 13 -9.35 7.61 5.17
CA ASN A 13 -8.81 6.59 6.06
C ASN A 13 -7.53 5.97 5.51
N THR A 14 -7.54 5.59 4.24
CA THR A 14 -6.35 5.06 3.57
C THR A 14 -5.25 6.11 3.51
N LYS A 15 -5.62 7.36 3.27
CA LYS A 15 -4.67 8.48 3.27
C LYS A 15 -3.99 8.64 4.63
N SER A 16 -4.75 8.55 5.72
CA SER A 16 -4.19 8.67 7.07
C SER A 16 -3.18 7.57 7.38
N VAL A 17 -3.46 6.34 6.95
CA VAL A 17 -2.50 5.24 7.06
C VAL A 17 -1.26 5.52 6.22
N ALA A 18 -1.45 5.95 4.97
CA ALA A 18 -0.34 6.28 4.08
C ALA A 18 0.55 7.38 4.66
N GLU A 19 -0.04 8.40 5.28
CA GLU A 19 0.71 9.47 5.94
C GLU A 19 1.58 8.94 7.08
N ALA A 20 1.02 8.07 7.91
CA ALA A 20 1.76 7.49 9.04
C ALA A 20 2.93 6.62 8.57
N VAL A 21 2.73 5.83 7.53
CA VAL A 21 3.79 5.00 6.94
C VAL A 21 4.87 5.88 6.30
N ALA A 22 4.45 6.88 5.51
CA ALA A 22 5.38 7.76 4.80
C ALA A 22 6.26 8.56 5.77
N GLU A 23 5.72 8.97 6.91
CA GLU A 23 6.45 9.70 7.92
C GLU A 23 7.68 8.93 8.43
N VAL A 24 7.57 7.61 8.55
CA VAL A 24 8.70 6.76 8.96
C VAL A 24 9.87 6.91 7.98
N PHE A 25 9.58 7.12 6.70
CA PHE A 25 10.59 7.26 5.65
C PHE A 25 10.94 8.73 5.35
N HIS A 26 10.42 9.67 6.14
CA HIS A 26 10.61 11.11 5.91
C HIS A 26 10.18 11.52 4.50
N SER A 27 9.07 10.96 4.04
CA SER A 27 8.52 11.26 2.71
C SER A 27 7.04 11.60 2.80
N ASP A 28 6.50 12.11 1.71
CA ASP A 28 5.07 12.43 1.62
C ASP A 28 4.37 11.31 0.85
N PRO A 29 3.15 10.93 1.25
CA PRO A 29 2.39 9.97 0.48
C PRO A 29 1.92 10.59 -0.85
N ILE A 30 1.76 9.74 -1.85
CA ILE A 30 1.43 10.17 -3.21
C ILE A 30 0.07 9.58 -3.60
N PRO A 31 -0.91 10.41 -3.97
CA PRO A 31 -2.16 9.89 -4.54
C PRO A 31 -1.86 9.08 -5.81
N VAL A 32 -2.59 7.99 -5.99
CA VAL A 32 -2.34 7.08 -7.13
C VAL A 32 -2.43 7.81 -8.48
N THR A 33 -3.24 8.85 -8.57
CA THR A 33 -3.38 9.64 -9.81
C THR A 33 -2.14 10.46 -10.14
N ASP A 34 -1.28 10.71 -9.15
CA ASP A 34 -0.06 11.52 -9.32
C ASP A 34 1.19 10.67 -9.41
N PHE A 35 1.05 9.36 -9.26
CA PHE A 35 2.20 8.45 -9.25
C PHE A 35 2.49 7.92 -10.66
N ARG A 36 3.77 7.87 -11.01
CA ARG A 36 4.27 7.29 -12.25
C ARG A 36 5.21 6.13 -11.94
N PRO A 37 4.89 4.92 -12.38
CA PRO A 37 5.78 3.77 -12.15
C PRO A 37 7.20 3.99 -12.69
N SER A 38 7.35 4.82 -13.72
CA SER A 38 8.68 5.16 -14.27
C SER A 38 9.56 5.95 -13.31
N ASP A 39 9.01 6.48 -12.22
CA ASP A 39 9.79 7.16 -11.18
C ASP A 39 10.52 6.17 -10.25
N LEU A 40 10.15 4.89 -10.31
CA LEU A 40 10.78 3.86 -9.49
C LEU A 40 12.15 3.48 -10.07
N LEU A 41 13.11 3.35 -9.16
CA LEU A 41 14.46 2.87 -9.49
C LEU A 41 14.72 1.57 -8.76
N ALA A 42 15.62 0.75 -9.30
CA ALA A 42 16.03 -0.48 -8.62
C ALA A 42 16.53 -0.16 -7.21
N GLY A 43 16.08 -0.94 -6.24
CA GLY A 43 16.39 -0.72 -4.83
C GLY A 43 15.36 0.14 -4.10
N ASP A 44 14.46 0.79 -4.81
CA ASP A 44 13.39 1.58 -4.17
C ASP A 44 12.34 0.67 -3.53
N LEU A 45 11.58 1.26 -2.60
CA LEU A 45 10.42 0.61 -1.97
C LEU A 45 9.13 1.26 -2.47
N LEU A 46 8.20 0.44 -2.90
CA LEU A 46 6.84 0.87 -3.24
C LEU A 46 5.88 0.30 -2.20
N VAL A 47 5.16 1.17 -1.50
CA VAL A 47 4.07 0.78 -0.60
C VAL A 47 2.77 1.25 -1.24
N LEU A 48 1.87 0.32 -1.51
CA LEU A 48 0.61 0.61 -2.21
C LEU A 48 -0.58 0.35 -1.30
N GLY A 49 -1.47 1.32 -1.18
CA GLY A 49 -2.65 1.23 -0.31
C GLY A 49 -3.94 1.59 -1.02
N SER A 50 -5.01 0.89 -0.63
CA SER A 50 -6.34 1.09 -1.19
C SER A 50 -7.41 0.70 -0.15
N PRO A 51 -8.57 1.36 -0.12
CA PRO A 51 -9.72 0.77 0.56
C PRO A 51 -10.21 -0.44 -0.24
N ILE A 52 -10.97 -1.31 0.41
CA ILE A 52 -11.65 -2.40 -0.29
C ILE A 52 -12.88 -1.81 -0.98
N ASN A 53 -12.97 -2.02 -2.28
CA ASN A 53 -14.07 -1.55 -3.11
C ASN A 53 -14.62 -2.75 -3.91
N GLY A 54 -15.79 -3.26 -3.51
CA GLY A 54 -16.37 -4.42 -4.18
C GLY A 54 -15.43 -5.62 -4.19
N TRP A 55 -14.89 -6.00 -3.04
CA TRP A 55 -14.00 -7.15 -2.84
C TRP A 55 -12.58 -6.99 -3.40
N ARG A 56 -12.25 -5.83 -3.94
CA ARG A 56 -10.99 -5.60 -4.66
C ARG A 56 -10.46 -4.18 -4.38
N PRO A 57 -9.23 -3.86 -4.82
CA PRO A 57 -8.74 -2.48 -4.80
C PRO A 57 -9.63 -1.56 -5.63
N THR A 58 -9.50 -0.25 -5.42
CA THR A 58 -10.25 0.73 -6.20
C THR A 58 -9.92 0.63 -7.69
N PRO A 59 -10.82 1.11 -8.57
CA PRO A 59 -10.55 1.13 -10.01
C PRO A 59 -9.26 1.86 -10.39
N LYS A 60 -8.92 2.94 -9.71
CA LYS A 60 -7.68 3.69 -9.99
C LYS A 60 -6.44 2.88 -9.69
N VAL A 61 -6.43 2.15 -8.58
CA VAL A 61 -5.32 1.26 -8.23
C VAL A 61 -5.26 0.09 -9.20
N THR A 62 -6.40 -0.51 -9.53
CA THR A 62 -6.47 -1.59 -10.50
C THR A 62 -5.94 -1.15 -11.87
N GLU A 63 -6.29 0.07 -12.29
CA GLU A 63 -5.81 0.63 -13.55
C GLU A 63 -4.29 0.80 -13.54
N LEU A 64 -3.73 1.33 -12.44
CA LEU A 64 -2.28 1.43 -12.29
C LEU A 64 -1.61 0.07 -12.47
N LEU A 65 -2.10 -0.95 -11.78
CA LEU A 65 -1.53 -2.30 -11.83
C LEU A 65 -1.68 -2.92 -13.22
N SER A 66 -2.82 -2.72 -13.88
CA SER A 66 -3.07 -3.24 -15.23
C SER A 66 -2.15 -2.62 -16.28
N GLY A 67 -1.68 -1.42 -16.04
CA GLY A 67 -0.76 -0.74 -16.94
C GLY A 67 0.68 -1.19 -16.85
N LEU A 68 1.03 -2.01 -15.86
CA LEU A 68 2.40 -2.48 -15.68
C LEU A 68 2.69 -3.65 -16.63
N GLY A 69 3.89 -3.64 -17.16
CA GLY A 69 4.41 -4.79 -17.92
C GLY A 69 5.09 -5.80 -17.01
N SER A 70 5.35 -6.98 -17.55
CA SER A 70 5.87 -8.13 -16.84
C SER A 70 7.28 -7.92 -16.30
N GLY A 71 7.86 -7.29 -15.77
CA GLY A 71 9.22 -7.01 -15.28
C GLY A 71 9.43 -5.55 -14.96
N ASP A 72 8.38 -4.74 -15.06
CA ASP A 72 8.49 -3.30 -14.82
C ASP A 72 8.94 -2.98 -13.39
N LEU A 73 8.68 -3.88 -12.44
CA LEU A 73 9.06 -3.69 -11.04
C LEU A 73 10.28 -4.52 -10.63
N ALA A 74 11.03 -5.03 -11.60
CA ALA A 74 12.25 -5.78 -11.29
C ALA A 74 13.22 -4.92 -10.47
N GLY A 75 13.71 -5.46 -9.35
CA GLY A 75 14.61 -4.76 -8.44
C GLY A 75 13.92 -3.83 -7.45
N VAL A 76 12.60 -3.69 -7.52
CA VAL A 76 11.82 -2.86 -6.60
C VAL A 76 11.31 -3.73 -5.46
N LYS A 77 11.45 -3.27 -4.23
CA LYS A 77 10.84 -3.89 -3.05
C LYS A 77 9.42 -3.33 -2.90
N ALA A 78 8.48 -4.15 -2.46
CA ALA A 78 7.09 -3.69 -2.37
C ALA A 78 6.34 -4.29 -1.19
N ALA A 79 5.31 -3.58 -0.77
CA ALA A 79 4.35 -4.01 0.23
C ALA A 79 2.99 -3.37 -0.07
N ALA A 80 1.93 -3.99 0.40
CA ALA A 80 0.58 -3.49 0.18
C ALA A 80 -0.22 -3.48 1.47
N PHE A 81 -1.14 -2.50 1.58
CA PHE A 81 -2.08 -2.44 2.69
C PHE A 81 -3.47 -2.06 2.17
N ASP A 82 -4.48 -2.38 2.95
CA ASP A 82 -5.82 -1.89 2.69
C ASP A 82 -6.47 -1.36 3.98
N THR A 83 -7.56 -0.64 3.79
CA THR A 83 -8.44 -0.26 4.89
C THR A 83 -9.77 -0.99 4.70
N ARG A 84 -10.25 -1.63 5.78
CA ARG A 84 -11.43 -2.49 5.73
C ARG A 84 -12.25 -2.43 7.00
N VAL A 85 -13.54 -2.69 6.86
CA VAL A 85 -14.40 -2.90 8.02
C VAL A 85 -14.09 -4.30 8.58
N ARG A 86 -14.07 -4.44 9.90
CA ARG A 86 -13.89 -5.75 10.53
C ARG A 86 -15.20 -6.52 10.41
N MET A 87 -15.29 -7.34 9.40
CA MET A 87 -16.46 -8.14 9.06
C MET A 87 -16.09 -9.58 8.87
N PHE A 88 -17.10 -10.45 9.03
CA PHE A 88 -16.93 -11.87 8.78
C PHE A 88 -16.62 -12.17 7.30
N ILE A 89 -17.30 -11.45 6.40
CA ILE A 89 -17.09 -11.59 4.97
C ILE A 89 -16.58 -10.26 4.42
N HIS A 90 -15.42 -10.29 3.77
CA HIS A 90 -14.82 -9.12 3.14
C HIS A 90 -13.89 -9.59 2.03
N GLY A 91 -13.64 -8.72 1.07
CA GLY A 91 -12.59 -8.95 0.08
C GLY A 91 -11.21 -8.73 0.69
N ASP A 92 -10.18 -8.90 -0.10
CA ASP A 92 -8.79 -8.70 0.31
C ASP A 92 -8.03 -7.90 -0.74
N ALA A 93 -8.15 -6.58 -0.65
CA ALA A 93 -7.49 -5.70 -1.59
C ALA A 93 -5.97 -5.75 -1.43
N ALA A 94 -5.48 -5.77 -0.20
CA ALA A 94 -4.04 -5.81 0.05
C ALA A 94 -3.39 -7.06 -0.54
N LYS A 95 -4.02 -8.21 -0.37
CA LYS A 95 -3.51 -9.47 -0.94
C LYS A 95 -3.47 -9.43 -2.46
N LYS A 96 -4.53 -8.91 -3.08
CA LYS A 96 -4.60 -8.79 -4.54
C LYS A 96 -3.55 -7.85 -5.09
N MET A 97 -3.33 -6.72 -4.41
CA MET A 97 -2.29 -5.77 -4.80
C MET A 97 -0.89 -6.40 -4.68
N ALA A 98 -0.61 -7.05 -3.55
CA ALA A 98 0.69 -7.70 -3.34
C ALA A 98 0.96 -8.77 -4.40
N GLN A 99 -0.04 -9.57 -4.73
CA GLN A 99 0.08 -10.60 -5.75
C GLN A 99 0.37 -9.99 -7.13
N SER A 100 -0.33 -8.92 -7.49
CA SER A 100 -0.10 -8.22 -8.75
C SER A 100 1.30 -7.60 -8.80
N LEU A 101 1.74 -6.96 -7.72
CA LEU A 101 3.08 -6.38 -7.66
C LEU A 101 4.15 -7.46 -7.86
N LYS A 102 3.97 -8.61 -7.23
CA LYS A 102 4.88 -9.75 -7.38
C LYS A 102 4.91 -10.25 -8.83
N GLU A 103 3.75 -10.35 -9.46
CA GLU A 103 3.64 -10.80 -10.85
C GLU A 103 4.37 -9.86 -11.82
N HIS A 104 4.53 -8.59 -11.46
CA HIS A 104 5.25 -7.61 -12.27
C HIS A 104 6.73 -7.46 -11.89
N GLY A 105 7.23 -8.33 -11.04
CA GLY A 105 8.65 -8.43 -10.74
C GLY A 105 9.09 -7.88 -9.39
N ALA A 106 8.20 -7.30 -8.61
CA ALA A 106 8.56 -6.76 -7.30
C ALA A 106 8.91 -7.86 -6.29
N ASP A 107 9.81 -7.52 -5.39
CA ASP A 107 10.14 -8.33 -4.24
C ASP A 107 9.25 -7.91 -3.06
N ILE A 108 8.31 -8.76 -2.68
CA ILE A 108 7.36 -8.46 -1.61
C ILE A 108 8.05 -8.69 -0.27
N ILE A 109 8.22 -7.63 0.51
CA ILE A 109 9.00 -7.65 1.76
C ILE A 109 8.15 -7.74 3.03
N SER A 110 6.83 -7.76 2.89
CA SER A 110 5.90 -7.87 4.01
C SER A 110 4.64 -8.58 3.57
N GLU A 111 3.99 -9.27 4.49
CA GLU A 111 2.64 -9.76 4.24
C GLU A 111 1.68 -8.60 4.04
N PRO A 112 0.61 -8.77 3.25
CA PRO A 112 -0.42 -7.75 3.10
C PRO A 112 -0.97 -7.33 4.47
N MET A 113 -1.12 -6.02 4.68
CA MET A 113 -1.50 -5.50 5.99
C MET A 113 -2.88 -4.85 5.95
N PRO A 114 -3.85 -5.35 6.74
CA PRO A 114 -5.14 -4.70 6.86
C PRO A 114 -5.12 -3.64 7.96
N PHE A 115 -5.84 -2.55 7.74
CA PHE A 115 -6.12 -1.54 8.76
C PHE A 115 -7.64 -1.37 8.87
N TYR A 116 -8.16 -1.37 10.10
CA TYR A 116 -9.58 -1.49 10.33
C TYR A 116 -10.25 -0.15 10.57
N VAL A 117 -11.41 0.03 9.92
CA VAL A 117 -12.29 1.18 10.10
C VAL A 117 -13.56 0.74 10.80
N ARG A 118 -14.25 1.70 11.46
CA ARG A 118 -15.50 1.39 12.19
C ARG A 118 -16.66 1.13 11.24
N GLY A 119 -16.70 1.86 10.13
CA GLY A 119 -17.70 1.70 9.09
C GLY A 119 -17.11 2.07 7.75
N SER A 120 -17.86 1.95 6.66
CA SER A 120 -17.34 2.18 5.31
C SER A 120 -16.70 3.56 5.12
N GLU A 121 -17.21 4.57 5.82
CA GLU A 121 -16.65 5.93 5.76
C GLU A 121 -15.62 6.22 6.85
N GLY A 122 -15.40 5.30 7.75
CA GLY A 122 -14.49 5.47 8.86
C GLY A 122 -15.21 5.78 10.17
N PRO A 123 -14.51 6.34 11.13
CA PRO A 123 -13.07 6.56 11.15
C PRO A 123 -12.27 5.26 11.32
N LEU A 124 -10.95 5.38 11.28
CA LEU A 124 -10.06 4.28 11.67
C LEU A 124 -10.32 3.90 13.13
N ARG A 125 -10.21 2.62 13.44
CA ARG A 125 -10.34 2.15 14.82
C ARG A 125 -9.18 2.69 15.66
N PRO A 126 -9.39 2.84 17.00
CA PRO A 126 -8.31 3.24 17.89
C PRO A 126 -7.10 2.30 17.76
N GLY A 127 -5.90 2.86 17.76
CA GLY A 127 -4.66 2.08 17.65
C GLY A 127 -4.21 1.79 16.24
N GLU A 128 -5.02 2.06 15.21
CA GLU A 128 -4.66 1.71 13.84
C GLU A 128 -3.56 2.62 13.28
N ILE A 129 -3.51 3.90 13.66
CA ILE A 129 -2.44 4.79 13.24
C ILE A 129 -1.11 4.37 13.87
N GLU A 130 -1.10 4.00 15.14
CA GLU A 130 0.10 3.49 15.80
C GLU A 130 0.58 2.17 15.16
N LYS A 131 -0.37 1.32 14.77
CA LYS A 131 -0.08 0.09 14.03
C LYS A 131 0.56 0.41 12.68
N ALA A 132 0.07 1.45 11.98
CA ALA A 132 0.64 1.88 10.71
C ALA A 132 2.09 2.35 10.87
N THR A 133 2.38 3.11 11.92
CA THR A 133 3.75 3.55 12.21
C THR A 133 4.66 2.35 12.50
N ARG A 134 4.21 1.40 13.31
CA ARG A 134 4.99 0.18 13.59
C ARG A 134 5.23 -0.65 12.34
N TRP A 135 4.21 -0.77 11.50
CA TRP A 135 4.37 -1.47 10.23
C TRP A 135 5.38 -0.75 9.33
N GLY A 136 5.30 0.57 9.25
CA GLY A 136 6.28 1.38 8.51
C GLY A 136 7.71 1.12 9.01
N GLN A 137 7.90 1.05 10.31
CA GLN A 137 9.21 0.74 10.90
C GLN A 137 9.69 -0.65 10.52
N SER A 138 8.79 -1.64 10.51
CA SER A 138 9.15 -2.99 10.08
C SER A 138 9.50 -3.04 8.59
N LEU A 139 8.84 -2.24 7.76
CA LEU A 139 9.16 -2.12 6.34
C LEU A 139 10.55 -1.50 6.15
N LEU A 140 10.87 -0.47 6.92
CA LEU A 140 12.19 0.16 6.85
C LEU A 140 13.28 -0.85 7.20
N GLU A 141 13.12 -1.60 8.27
CA GLU A 141 14.07 -2.65 8.65
C GLU A 141 14.21 -3.72 7.57
N ALA A 142 13.09 -4.19 7.02
CA ALA A 142 13.11 -5.21 5.98
C ALA A 142 13.75 -4.67 4.68
N ALA A 143 13.50 -3.43 4.34
CA ALA A 143 14.05 -2.81 3.12
C ALA A 143 15.56 -2.60 3.23
N GLU A 144 16.10 -2.42 4.43
CA GLU A 144 17.53 -2.23 4.66
C GLU A 144 18.32 -3.54 4.72
N ARG A 145 17.66 -4.67 4.77
CA ARG A 145 18.35 -5.97 4.78
C ARG A 145 18.97 -6.26 3.41
N PRO A 146 20.20 -6.78 3.40
CA PRO A 146 20.85 -7.16 2.14
C PRO A 146 20.16 -8.32 1.44
#